data_718b35a99372c607544bb5fccb2510dd
#
_entry.id   718b35a99372c607544bb5fccb2510dd
#
_cell.length_a   1.000
_cell.length_b   1.000
_cell.length_c   1.000
_cell.angle_alpha   90.00
_cell.angle_beta   90.00
_cell.angle_gamma   90.00
#
_symmetry.space_group_name_H-M   'P 1'
#
loop_
_entity.id
_entity.type
_entity.pdbx_description
1 polymer ?
#
loop_
_entity_poly.entity_id
_entity_poly.type
_entity_poly.pdbx_seq_one_letter_code
_entity_poly.pdbx_strand_id
1 'polypeptide(L)'
;MQRTHRRGPSTTWRSFLRQHGSEIWACDFFCVRTITFRTLYVFFVIDHASRQVIHVHVTRHPTASWTAQQIVECCAWDRGSARFLVHDRDSCYGATFDRRVRNIGIAEVRTPFRSPRANAIAERWVRSVRTECLDHVFIFNERHLQKVLAEYVGYFNDWRPHRSIGQRAPCAPLARASHRSAQAREIIAIPVLGCLHHVYQQAA
;
A
#
# COMPACT_ATOMS: atom_id res chain seq x y z
N MET A 1 34.23 36.55 14.66
CA MET A 1 32.84 36.26 15.16
C MET A 1 32.17 35.34 14.19
N GLN A 2 32.15 34.02 14.46
CA GLN A 2 31.43 33.03 13.67
C GLN A 2 29.97 33.03 14.11
N ARG A 3 29.05 33.34 13.18
CA ARG A 3 27.61 33.20 13.37
C ARG A 3 27.27 31.71 13.36
N THR A 4 27.01 31.15 14.54
CA THR A 4 26.38 29.83 14.68
C THR A 4 24.97 29.89 14.09
N HIS A 5 24.76 29.28 12.93
CA HIS A 5 23.42 29.02 12.39
C HIS A 5 22.68 28.17 13.41
N ARG A 6 21.79 28.76 14.18
CA ARG A 6 20.76 28.02 14.94
C ARG A 6 19.93 27.23 13.91
N ARG A 7 20.12 25.92 13.86
CA ARG A 7 19.17 25.02 13.21
C ARG A 7 17.82 25.22 13.87
N GLY A 8 16.82 25.66 13.12
CA GLY A 8 15.44 25.73 13.59
C GLY A 8 14.98 24.35 14.11
N PRO A 9 13.92 24.30 14.93
CA PRO A 9 13.43 23.06 15.50
C PRO A 9 13.16 22.06 14.36
N SER A 10 13.88 20.94 14.36
CA SER A 10 13.71 19.88 13.36
C SER A 10 12.31 19.30 13.52
N THR A 11 11.51 19.32 12.46
CA THR A 11 10.19 18.68 12.43
C THR A 11 10.36 17.21 12.76
N THR A 12 9.68 16.72 13.78
CA THR A 12 9.74 15.29 14.11
C THR A 12 9.05 14.47 13.02
N TRP A 13 9.47 13.22 12.81
CA TRP A 13 8.83 12.30 11.89
C TRP A 13 7.30 12.24 12.09
N ARG A 14 6.87 12.18 13.34
CA ARG A 14 5.45 12.19 13.71
C ARG A 14 4.72 13.47 13.27
N SER A 15 5.36 14.63 13.42
CA SER A 15 4.79 15.91 12.97
C SER A 15 4.70 15.97 11.45
N PHE A 16 5.72 15.49 10.74
CA PHE A 16 5.72 15.40 9.28
C PHE A 16 4.54 14.52 8.78
N LEU A 17 4.39 13.30 9.31
CA LEU A 17 3.28 12.42 8.92
C LEU A 17 1.91 13.02 9.24
N ARG A 18 1.78 13.76 10.32
CA ARG A 18 0.52 14.41 10.67
C ARG A 18 0.18 15.59 9.75
N GLN A 19 1.17 16.36 9.33
CA GLN A 19 0.98 17.52 8.45
C GLN A 19 0.73 17.14 7.01
N HIS A 20 1.37 16.08 6.52
CA HIS A 20 1.39 15.71 5.11
C HIS A 20 0.71 14.37 4.81
N GLY A 21 0.00 13.78 5.78
CA GLY A 21 -0.55 12.43 5.65
C GLY A 21 -1.42 12.19 4.41
N SER A 22 -2.14 13.21 3.93
CA SER A 22 -2.95 13.15 2.72
C SER A 22 -2.16 13.26 1.42
N GLU A 23 -0.87 13.59 1.50
CA GLU A 23 0.01 13.81 0.36
C GLU A 23 1.11 12.75 0.28
N ILE A 24 1.02 11.69 1.09
CA ILE A 24 2.06 10.68 1.23
C ILE A 24 1.62 9.36 0.61
N TRP A 25 2.45 8.83 -0.27
CA TRP A 25 2.47 7.41 -0.59
C TRP A 25 3.61 6.72 0.15
N ALA A 26 3.36 5.51 0.63
CA ALA A 26 4.41 4.66 1.18
C ALA A 26 4.60 3.45 0.26
N CYS A 27 5.83 3.07 0.01
CA CYS A 27 6.14 1.85 -0.73
C CYS A 27 7.12 0.99 0.03
N ASP A 28 7.09 -0.31 -0.27
CA ASP A 28 7.94 -1.29 0.35
C ASP A 28 7.98 -2.58 -0.47
N PHE A 29 8.89 -3.48 -0.10
CA PHE A 29 9.00 -4.82 -0.63
C PHE A 29 8.73 -5.88 0.45
N PHE A 30 8.20 -7.02 0.02
CA PHE A 30 8.26 -8.23 0.80
C PHE A 30 8.45 -9.45 -0.08
N CYS A 31 8.96 -10.53 0.52
CA CYS A 31 9.26 -11.76 -0.20
C CYS A 31 8.21 -12.84 0.04
N VAL A 32 7.89 -13.59 -1.01
CA VAL A 32 7.04 -14.79 -0.97
C VAL A 32 7.81 -15.96 -1.57
N ARG A 33 7.77 -17.11 -0.92
CA ARG A 33 8.35 -18.34 -1.47
C ARG A 33 7.31 -19.15 -2.21
N THR A 34 7.68 -19.66 -3.39
CA THR A 34 6.85 -20.62 -4.13
C THR A 34 7.01 -22.02 -3.54
N ILE A 35 6.12 -22.95 -3.94
CA ILE A 35 6.23 -24.38 -3.59
C ILE A 35 7.54 -25.03 -4.09
N THR A 36 8.18 -24.44 -5.10
CA THR A 36 9.49 -24.86 -5.61
C THR A 36 10.65 -24.10 -4.96
N PHE A 37 10.42 -23.47 -3.80
CA PHE A 37 11.38 -22.68 -3.01
C PHE A 37 12.02 -21.48 -3.74
N ARG A 38 11.47 -21.03 -4.86
CA ARG A 38 11.90 -19.80 -5.53
C ARG A 38 11.37 -18.59 -4.78
N THR A 39 12.22 -17.57 -4.61
CA THR A 39 11.82 -16.32 -3.98
C THR A 39 11.21 -15.38 -5.04
N LEU A 40 10.04 -14.85 -4.74
CA LEU A 40 9.38 -13.78 -5.48
C LEU A 40 9.36 -12.53 -4.61
N TYR A 41 9.57 -11.37 -5.23
CA TYR A 41 9.53 -10.08 -4.59
C TYR A 41 8.22 -9.38 -4.96
N VAL A 42 7.53 -8.89 -3.98
CA VAL A 42 6.30 -8.12 -4.14
C VAL A 42 6.59 -6.68 -3.80
N PHE A 43 6.47 -5.81 -4.78
CA PHE A 43 6.48 -4.36 -4.59
C PHE A 43 5.05 -3.86 -4.45
N PHE A 44 4.82 -2.91 -3.56
CA PHE A 44 3.51 -2.27 -3.42
C PHE A 44 3.63 -0.80 -3.07
N VAL A 45 2.58 -0.07 -3.38
CA VAL A 45 2.40 1.33 -3.01
C VAL A 45 1.07 1.47 -2.30
N ILE A 46 1.06 2.13 -1.15
CA ILE A 46 -0.13 2.37 -0.34
C ILE A 46 -0.27 3.86 -0.02
N ASP A 47 -1.47 4.39 -0.17
CA ASP A 47 -1.80 5.75 0.24
C ASP A 47 -1.88 5.85 1.76
N HIS A 48 -1.18 6.83 2.31
CA HIS A 48 -1.03 6.98 3.76
C HIS A 48 -2.33 7.42 4.45
N ALA A 49 -3.19 8.19 3.80
CA ALA A 49 -4.43 8.70 4.39
C ALA A 49 -5.57 7.69 4.28
N SER A 50 -5.86 7.25 3.06
CA SER A 50 -6.98 6.35 2.77
C SER A 50 -6.69 4.91 3.15
N ARG A 51 -5.43 4.50 3.24
CA ARG A 51 -4.98 3.09 3.38
C ARG A 51 -5.21 2.27 2.11
N GLN A 52 -5.55 2.90 1.00
CA GLN A 52 -5.72 2.24 -0.27
C GLN A 52 -4.40 1.68 -0.78
N VAL A 53 -4.36 0.43 -1.17
CA VAL A 53 -3.26 -0.14 -1.94
C VAL A 53 -3.44 0.31 -3.39
N ILE A 54 -2.56 1.22 -3.83
CA ILE A 54 -2.63 1.85 -5.15
C ILE A 54 -2.07 0.91 -6.22
N HIS A 55 -1.01 0.21 -5.87
CA HIS A 55 -0.28 -0.64 -6.78
C HIS A 55 0.31 -1.84 -6.08
N VAL A 56 0.31 -2.98 -6.76
CA VAL A 56 1.01 -4.20 -6.35
C VAL A 56 1.55 -4.91 -7.59
N HIS A 57 2.82 -5.25 -7.57
CA HIS A 57 3.43 -5.98 -8.66
C HIS A 57 4.49 -6.98 -8.17
N VAL A 58 4.56 -8.13 -8.85
CA VAL A 58 5.47 -9.22 -8.50
C VAL A 58 6.63 -9.26 -9.47
N THR A 59 7.84 -9.58 -8.98
CA THR A 59 9.02 -9.80 -9.81
C THR A 59 9.95 -10.82 -9.17
N ARG A 60 10.77 -11.45 -9.98
CA ARG A 60 11.91 -12.26 -9.52
C ARG A 60 13.19 -11.45 -9.35
N HIS A 61 13.26 -10.31 -10.03
CA HIS A 61 14.47 -9.50 -10.14
C HIS A 61 14.18 -8.03 -9.88
N PRO A 62 14.06 -7.62 -8.60
CA PRO A 62 13.82 -6.23 -8.24
C PRO A 62 15.08 -5.40 -8.55
N THR A 63 15.00 -4.54 -9.55
CA THR A 63 16.06 -3.58 -9.88
C THR A 63 15.56 -2.16 -9.66
N ALA A 64 16.47 -1.21 -9.42
CA ALA A 64 16.11 0.19 -9.25
C ALA A 64 15.35 0.77 -10.46
N SER A 65 15.69 0.32 -11.68
CA SER A 65 14.98 0.71 -12.90
C SER A 65 13.54 0.15 -12.94
N TRP A 66 13.36 -1.11 -12.58
CA TRP A 66 12.06 -1.75 -12.51
C TRP A 66 11.20 -1.10 -11.43
N THR A 67 11.75 -0.89 -10.22
CA THR A 67 11.04 -0.25 -9.10
C THR A 67 10.59 1.16 -9.46
N ALA A 68 11.46 1.94 -10.12
CA ALA A 68 11.12 3.27 -10.60
C ALA A 68 9.98 3.24 -11.64
N GLN A 69 9.96 2.24 -12.51
CA GLN A 69 8.88 2.06 -13.49
C GLN A 69 7.55 1.79 -12.80
N GLN A 70 7.53 1.03 -11.71
CA GLN A 70 6.31 0.78 -10.95
C GLN A 70 5.71 2.08 -10.37
N ILE A 71 6.53 3.02 -9.91
CA ILE A 71 6.05 4.33 -9.45
C ILE A 71 5.49 5.17 -10.61
N VAL A 72 6.13 5.14 -11.77
CA VAL A 72 5.61 5.83 -12.97
C VAL A 72 4.22 5.28 -13.35
N GLU A 73 4.05 3.97 -13.31
CA GLU A 73 2.76 3.31 -13.57
C GLU A 73 1.68 3.71 -12.57
N CYS A 74 2.02 3.90 -11.28
CA CYS A 74 1.08 4.42 -10.29
C CYS A 74 0.53 5.79 -10.67
N CYS A 75 1.35 6.67 -11.26
CA CYS A 75 0.97 8.03 -11.62
C CYS A 75 0.17 8.11 -12.93
N ALA A 76 0.32 7.12 -13.83
CA ALA A 76 -0.30 7.13 -15.16
C ALA A 76 -1.82 6.94 -15.16
N TRP A 77 -2.42 6.49 -14.06
CA TRP A 77 -3.84 6.12 -13.96
C TRP A 77 -4.73 7.20 -13.34
N ASP A 78 -4.36 8.48 -13.40
CA ASP A 78 -5.14 9.64 -12.91
C ASP A 78 -5.65 9.51 -11.44
N ARG A 79 -4.91 8.75 -10.63
CA ARG A 79 -5.24 8.50 -9.21
C ARG A 79 -4.70 9.58 -8.27
N GLY A 80 -4.38 10.77 -8.82
CA GLY A 80 -3.66 11.81 -8.11
C GLY A 80 -2.17 11.46 -7.98
N SER A 81 -1.33 12.45 -7.77
CA SER A 81 0.08 12.24 -7.45
C SER A 81 0.31 12.56 -5.98
N ALA A 82 1.05 11.69 -5.29
CA ALA A 82 1.56 12.05 -3.98
C ALA A 82 2.61 13.14 -4.11
N ARG A 83 2.68 14.00 -3.14
CA ARG A 83 3.80 14.95 -3.00
C ARG A 83 5.04 14.29 -2.44
N PHE A 84 4.86 13.28 -1.60
CA PHE A 84 5.93 12.58 -0.90
C PHE A 84 5.81 11.07 -1.10
N LEU A 85 6.93 10.42 -1.37
CA LEU A 85 7.06 8.97 -1.40
C LEU A 85 7.96 8.52 -0.26
N VAL A 86 7.38 7.82 0.71
CA VAL A 86 8.09 7.25 1.87
C VAL A 86 8.52 5.83 1.55
N HIS A 87 9.79 5.53 1.73
CA HIS A 87 10.33 4.17 1.62
C HIS A 87 11.52 3.96 2.57
N ASP A 88 11.99 2.73 2.69
CA ASP A 88 13.17 2.39 3.46
C ASP A 88 14.47 2.68 2.69
N ARG A 89 15.59 2.13 3.16
CA ARG A 89 16.92 2.33 2.56
C ARG A 89 17.41 1.09 1.82
N ASP A 90 16.51 0.29 1.26
CA ASP A 90 16.88 -0.90 0.50
C ASP A 90 17.64 -0.52 -0.79
N SER A 91 18.51 -1.41 -1.23
CA SER A 91 19.32 -1.24 -2.46
C SER A 91 18.47 -1.15 -3.74
N CYS A 92 17.23 -1.61 -3.71
CA CYS A 92 16.27 -1.48 -4.80
C CYS A 92 15.86 -0.02 -5.07
N TYR A 93 16.20 0.92 -4.17
CA TYR A 93 15.97 2.36 -4.30
C TYR A 93 17.29 3.08 -4.57
N GLY A 94 17.88 2.86 -5.75
CA GLY A 94 19.16 3.48 -6.15
C GLY A 94 19.00 4.79 -6.92
N ALA A 95 20.10 5.38 -7.35
CA ALA A 95 20.14 6.68 -8.04
C ALA A 95 19.21 6.80 -9.26
N THR A 96 18.96 5.68 -9.96
CA THR A 96 18.02 5.65 -11.09
C THR A 96 16.57 5.81 -10.59
N PHE A 97 16.23 5.21 -9.47
CA PHE A 97 14.95 5.38 -8.81
C PHE A 97 14.76 6.83 -8.37
N ASP A 98 15.72 7.39 -7.61
CA ASP A 98 15.69 8.77 -7.11
C ASP A 98 15.45 9.78 -8.23
N ARG A 99 16.20 9.62 -9.35
CA ARG A 99 16.08 10.51 -10.50
C ARG A 99 14.70 10.43 -11.16
N ARG A 100 14.15 9.23 -11.37
CA ARG A 100 12.84 9.04 -12.00
C ARG A 100 11.71 9.56 -11.15
N VAL A 101 11.70 9.25 -9.84
CA VAL A 101 10.68 9.72 -8.89
C VAL A 101 10.68 11.25 -8.82
N ARG A 102 11.86 11.86 -8.79
CA ARG A 102 11.99 13.32 -8.81
C ARG A 102 11.49 13.95 -10.12
N ASN A 103 11.74 13.31 -11.26
CA ASN A 103 11.29 13.81 -12.56
C ASN A 103 9.77 13.81 -12.74
N ILE A 104 9.04 12.97 -12.01
CA ILE A 104 7.58 12.98 -11.99
C ILE A 104 7.00 13.90 -10.88
N GLY A 105 7.84 14.70 -10.24
CA GLY A 105 7.43 15.72 -9.28
C GLY A 105 7.20 15.22 -7.85
N ILE A 106 7.56 13.98 -7.54
CA ILE A 106 7.40 13.39 -6.20
C ILE A 106 8.69 13.57 -5.40
N ALA A 107 8.57 14.09 -4.17
CA ALA A 107 9.68 14.22 -3.25
C ALA A 107 9.90 12.90 -2.49
N GLU A 108 11.08 12.34 -2.63
CA GLU A 108 11.50 11.12 -1.93
C GLU A 108 11.78 11.43 -0.45
N VAL A 109 11.25 10.61 0.43
CA VAL A 109 11.45 10.71 1.88
C VAL A 109 11.86 9.35 2.43
N ARG A 110 13.15 9.22 2.72
CA ARG A 110 13.69 7.99 3.32
C ARG A 110 13.36 7.92 4.81
N THR A 111 12.91 6.75 5.26
CA THR A 111 12.65 6.53 6.68
C THR A 111 13.90 6.84 7.53
N PRO A 112 13.74 7.43 8.73
CA PRO A 112 14.87 7.69 9.61
C PRO A 112 15.62 6.41 9.96
N PHE A 113 16.93 6.51 10.13
CA PHE A 113 17.77 5.37 10.51
C PHE A 113 17.32 4.78 11.85
N ARG A 114 17.22 3.46 11.95
CA ARG A 114 16.78 2.73 13.14
C ARG A 114 15.37 3.10 13.65
N SER A 115 14.47 3.52 12.76
CA SER A 115 13.09 3.85 13.10
C SER A 115 12.12 2.80 12.52
N PRO A 116 11.97 1.61 13.12
CA PRO A 116 11.17 0.53 12.57
C PRO A 116 9.69 0.91 12.39
N ARG A 117 9.18 1.89 13.15
CA ARG A 117 7.80 2.37 13.02
C ARG A 117 7.61 3.46 11.95
N ALA A 118 8.67 3.83 11.25
CA ALA A 118 8.60 4.93 10.30
C ALA A 118 7.74 4.60 9.06
N ASN A 119 7.63 3.32 8.68
CA ASN A 119 6.77 2.82 7.61
C ASN A 119 5.66 1.89 8.14
N ALA A 120 5.11 2.22 9.32
CA ALA A 120 4.17 1.35 10.04
C ALA A 120 2.91 0.99 9.24
N ILE A 121 2.51 1.80 8.24
CA ILE A 121 1.35 1.53 7.39
C ILE A 121 1.68 0.43 6.40
N ALA A 122 2.81 0.51 5.73
CA ALA A 122 3.30 -0.53 4.83
C ALA A 122 3.52 -1.85 5.58
N GLU A 123 4.20 -1.81 6.73
CA GLU A 123 4.41 -3.00 7.58
C GLU A 123 3.08 -3.65 8.02
N ARG A 124 2.08 -2.83 8.35
CA ARG A 124 0.76 -3.35 8.73
C ARG A 124 0.06 -4.02 7.55
N TRP A 125 0.17 -3.44 6.35
CA TRP A 125 -0.39 -4.07 5.17
C TRP A 125 0.30 -5.40 4.85
N VAL A 126 1.63 -5.46 4.92
CA VAL A 126 2.39 -6.71 4.75
C VAL A 126 1.93 -7.78 5.76
N ARG A 127 1.70 -7.40 7.00
CA ARG A 127 1.16 -8.32 8.00
C ARG A 127 -0.24 -8.81 7.61
N SER A 128 -1.13 -7.91 7.21
CA SER A 128 -2.50 -8.27 6.82
C SER A 128 -2.51 -9.22 5.63
N VAL A 129 -1.78 -8.92 4.54
CA VAL A 129 -1.76 -9.79 3.35
C VAL A 129 -1.16 -11.16 3.65
N ARG A 130 -0.20 -11.26 4.59
CA ARG A 130 0.32 -12.55 5.03
C ARG A 130 -0.74 -13.33 5.79
N THR A 131 -1.22 -12.80 6.90
CA THR A 131 -2.11 -13.52 7.82
C THR A 131 -3.51 -13.78 7.24
N GLU A 132 -3.99 -12.93 6.36
CA GLU A 132 -5.35 -13.02 5.81
C GLU A 132 -5.40 -13.69 4.42
N CYS A 133 -4.25 -13.87 3.75
CA CYS A 133 -4.21 -14.42 2.40
C CYS A 133 -3.06 -15.41 2.19
N LEU A 134 -1.80 -14.96 2.24
CA LEU A 134 -0.66 -15.73 1.77
C LEU A 134 -0.33 -16.94 2.64
N ASP A 135 -0.62 -16.92 3.93
CA ASP A 135 -0.41 -18.04 4.85
C ASP A 135 -1.41 -19.19 4.61
N HIS A 136 -2.43 -18.95 3.77
CA HIS A 136 -3.48 -19.91 3.42
C HIS A 136 -3.43 -20.41 1.97
N VAL A 137 -2.46 -19.95 1.17
CA VAL A 137 -2.38 -20.26 -0.26
C VAL A 137 -0.99 -20.71 -0.69
N PHE A 138 -0.90 -21.86 -1.33
CA PHE A 138 0.35 -22.30 -1.95
C PHE A 138 0.61 -21.54 -3.24
N ILE A 139 1.75 -20.87 -3.33
CA ILE A 139 2.13 -20.08 -4.50
C ILE A 139 2.98 -20.92 -5.45
N PHE A 140 2.51 -21.08 -6.69
CA PHE A 140 3.18 -21.87 -7.72
C PHE A 140 4.22 -21.07 -8.51
N ASN A 141 3.87 -19.86 -8.92
CA ASN A 141 4.71 -19.00 -9.75
C ASN A 141 4.31 -17.52 -9.63
N GLU A 142 5.03 -16.67 -10.35
CA GLU A 142 4.85 -15.23 -10.37
C GLU A 142 3.44 -14.80 -10.83
N ARG A 143 2.94 -15.39 -11.93
CA ARG A 143 1.59 -15.09 -12.43
C ARG A 143 0.50 -15.49 -11.42
N HIS A 144 0.66 -16.63 -10.75
CA HIS A 144 -0.26 -17.07 -9.72
C HIS A 144 -0.27 -16.10 -8.53
N LEU A 145 0.92 -15.71 -8.03
CA LEU A 145 1.03 -14.73 -6.94
C LEU A 145 0.41 -13.39 -7.33
N GLN A 146 0.67 -12.90 -8.55
CA GLN A 146 0.08 -11.66 -9.04
C GLN A 146 -1.45 -11.71 -9.05
N LYS A 147 -2.05 -12.84 -9.48
CA LYS A 147 -3.51 -13.03 -9.49
C LYS A 147 -4.09 -13.04 -8.07
N VAL A 148 -3.47 -13.80 -7.16
CA VAL A 148 -3.89 -13.88 -5.74
C VAL A 148 -3.84 -12.50 -5.08
N LEU A 149 -2.76 -11.76 -5.29
CA LEU A 149 -2.60 -10.42 -4.74
C LEU A 149 -3.59 -9.42 -5.34
N ALA A 150 -3.87 -9.49 -6.65
CA ALA A 150 -4.85 -8.62 -7.27
C ALA A 150 -6.26 -8.82 -6.67
N GLU A 151 -6.67 -10.08 -6.45
CA GLU A 151 -7.94 -10.41 -5.81
C GLU A 151 -7.99 -9.94 -4.36
N TYR A 152 -6.91 -10.18 -3.59
CA TYR A 152 -6.82 -9.70 -2.21
C TYR A 152 -6.85 -8.18 -2.11
N VAL A 153 -6.14 -7.46 -2.98
CA VAL A 153 -6.13 -5.99 -3.01
C VAL A 153 -7.52 -5.43 -3.33
N GLY A 154 -8.26 -6.04 -4.26
CA GLY A 154 -9.65 -5.69 -4.51
C GLY A 154 -10.50 -5.83 -3.23
N TYR A 155 -10.44 -6.98 -2.57
CA TYR A 155 -11.12 -7.18 -1.29
C TYR A 155 -10.67 -6.16 -0.22
N PHE A 156 -9.36 -5.95 -0.06
CA PHE A 156 -8.78 -5.05 0.93
C PHE A 156 -9.25 -3.60 0.72
N ASN A 157 -9.27 -3.13 -0.52
CA ASN A 157 -9.61 -1.76 -0.86
C ASN A 157 -11.12 -1.48 -0.81
N ASP A 158 -11.94 -2.41 -1.28
CA ASP A 158 -13.35 -2.15 -1.52
C ASP A 158 -14.27 -2.65 -0.39
N TRP A 159 -13.81 -3.64 0.37
CA TRP A 159 -14.69 -4.35 1.31
C TRP A 159 -14.15 -4.48 2.72
N ARG A 160 -12.84 -4.62 2.88
CA ARG A 160 -12.24 -4.87 4.19
C ARG A 160 -12.35 -3.64 5.09
N PRO A 161 -13.01 -3.73 6.29
CA PRO A 161 -13.09 -2.60 7.19
C PRO A 161 -11.76 -2.31 7.88
N HIS A 162 -11.41 -1.03 7.98
CA HIS A 162 -10.19 -0.57 8.61
C HIS A 162 -10.47 0.30 9.83
N ARG A 163 -10.00 -0.14 11.00
CA ARG A 163 -10.19 0.59 12.26
C ARG A 163 -9.65 2.01 12.23
N SER A 164 -8.51 2.22 11.55
CA SER A 164 -7.83 3.54 11.49
C SER A 164 -8.58 4.59 10.67
N ILE A 165 -9.54 4.19 9.85
CA ILE A 165 -10.38 5.06 9.02
C ILE A 165 -11.88 4.89 9.36
N GLY A 166 -12.19 4.59 10.62
CA GLY A 166 -13.57 4.51 11.12
C GLY A 166 -14.34 3.29 10.63
N GLN A 167 -13.69 2.12 10.56
CA GLN A 167 -14.29 0.85 10.12
C GLN A 167 -14.79 0.86 8.67
N ARG A 168 -14.31 1.77 7.83
CA ARG A 168 -14.62 1.81 6.40
C ARG A 168 -13.57 1.05 5.60
N ALA A 169 -13.94 0.60 4.41
CA ALA A 169 -12.97 0.17 3.42
C ALA A 169 -12.30 1.40 2.76
N PRO A 170 -11.05 1.31 2.32
CA PRO A 170 -10.30 2.42 1.73
C PRO A 170 -11.00 3.14 0.57
N CYS A 171 -11.64 2.38 -0.32
CA CYS A 171 -12.38 2.90 -1.49
C CYS A 171 -13.88 3.00 -1.26
N ALA A 172 -14.37 2.72 -0.05
CA ALA A 172 -15.82 2.85 0.21
C ALA A 172 -16.25 4.30 0.03
N PRO A 173 -17.34 4.56 -0.72
CA PRO A 173 -17.91 5.90 -0.82
C PRO A 173 -18.24 6.41 0.57
N LEU A 174 -18.05 7.71 0.80
CA LEU A 174 -18.50 8.35 2.02
C LEU A 174 -20.01 8.12 2.15
N ALA A 175 -20.40 7.23 3.06
CA ALA A 175 -21.81 6.89 3.26
C ALA A 175 -22.57 8.18 3.58
N ARG A 176 -23.38 8.65 2.65
CA ARG A 176 -24.50 9.52 3.01
C ARG A 176 -25.40 8.66 3.89
N ALA A 177 -25.58 9.09 5.13
CA ALA A 177 -26.55 8.47 6.03
C ALA A 177 -27.96 8.58 5.41
N SER A 178 -28.30 7.61 4.59
CA SER A 178 -29.67 7.45 4.13
C SER A 178 -30.38 6.57 5.13
N HIS A 179 -31.15 7.17 6.02
CA HIS A 179 -32.23 6.48 6.74
C HIS A 179 -33.30 6.07 5.71
N ARG A 180 -32.99 5.12 4.84
CA ARG A 180 -34.01 4.42 4.08
C ARG A 180 -34.48 3.28 4.94
N SER A 181 -35.81 3.23 5.21
CA SER A 181 -36.49 2.14 5.86
C SER A 181 -36.05 0.81 5.28
N ALA A 182 -35.44 -0.01 6.12
CA ALA A 182 -34.94 -1.33 5.75
C ALA A 182 -36.14 -2.26 5.50
N GLN A 183 -36.63 -2.35 4.28
CA GLN A 183 -37.26 -3.58 3.83
C GLN A 183 -36.18 -4.67 3.91
N ALA A 184 -36.52 -5.80 4.53
CA ALA A 184 -35.61 -6.93 4.67
C ALA A 184 -35.21 -7.43 3.26
N ARG A 185 -34.08 -6.96 2.77
CA ARG A 185 -33.50 -7.47 1.52
C ARG A 185 -32.62 -8.66 1.85
N GLU A 186 -32.67 -9.65 1.01
CA GLU A 186 -31.81 -10.82 1.12
C GLU A 186 -30.33 -10.44 1.09
N ILE A 187 -29.53 -10.99 1.99
CA ILE A 187 -28.09 -10.77 2.06
C ILE A 187 -27.40 -11.93 1.34
N ILE A 188 -26.65 -11.62 0.29
CA ILE A 188 -25.89 -12.60 -0.47
C ILE A 188 -24.44 -12.55 -0.02
N ALA A 189 -23.86 -13.71 0.28
CA ALA A 189 -22.45 -13.89 0.58
C ALA A 189 -21.68 -14.23 -0.71
N ILE A 190 -20.79 -13.36 -1.14
CA ILE A 190 -19.95 -13.56 -2.34
C ILE A 190 -18.57 -14.03 -1.87
N PRO A 191 -18.10 -15.21 -2.27
CA PRO A 191 -16.80 -15.71 -1.87
C PRO A 191 -15.67 -14.96 -2.57
N VAL A 192 -14.58 -14.73 -1.84
CA VAL A 192 -13.33 -14.13 -2.32
C VAL A 192 -12.17 -15.04 -1.94
N LEU A 193 -11.16 -15.15 -2.80
CA LEU A 193 -9.97 -16.00 -2.60
C LEU A 193 -10.35 -17.47 -2.32
N GLY A 194 -11.21 -18.04 -3.13
CA GLY A 194 -11.62 -19.44 -2.96
C GLY A 194 -12.35 -19.73 -1.65
N CYS A 195 -13.21 -18.81 -1.19
CA CYS A 195 -13.94 -18.86 0.08
C CYS A 195 -13.11 -18.55 1.34
N LEU A 196 -11.88 -18.06 1.21
CA LEU A 196 -11.10 -17.61 2.35
C LEU A 196 -11.75 -16.40 3.03
N HIS A 197 -12.38 -15.52 2.22
CA HIS A 197 -13.19 -14.40 2.69
C HIS A 197 -14.56 -14.40 2.03
N HIS A 198 -15.49 -13.65 2.61
CA HIS A 198 -16.80 -13.41 2.04
C HIS A 198 -17.13 -11.91 2.08
N VAL A 199 -17.73 -11.43 1.01
CA VAL A 199 -18.29 -10.09 0.92
C VAL A 199 -19.81 -10.22 0.99
N TYR A 200 -20.44 -9.41 1.85
CA TYR A 200 -21.88 -9.45 2.04
C TYR A 200 -22.54 -8.25 1.36
N GLN A 201 -23.44 -8.51 0.45
CA GLN A 201 -24.19 -7.50 -0.30
C GLN A 201 -25.69 -7.74 -0.19
N GLN A 202 -26.48 -6.66 -0.30
CA GLN A 202 -27.92 -6.79 -0.46
C GLN A 202 -28.22 -7.23 -1.90
N ALA A 203 -29.14 -8.19 -2.04
CA ALA A 203 -29.66 -8.58 -3.36
C ALA A 203 -30.28 -7.34 -4.05
N ALA A 204 -30.06 -7.24 -5.36
CA ALA A 204 -30.57 -6.12 -6.18
C ALA A 204 -32.10 -6.13 -6.28
#